data_642854a37015e8bd89d72dce3a9728d9
#
_entry.id   642854a37015e8bd89d72dce3a9728d9
#
_cell.length_a   1.000
_cell.length_b   1.000
_cell.length_c   1.000
_cell.angle_alpha   90.00
_cell.angle_beta   90.00
_cell.angle_gamma   90.00
#
_symmetry.space_group_name_H-M   'P 1'
#
loop_
_entity.id
_entity.type
_entity.pdbx_description
1 polymer ?
#
loop_
_entity_poly.entity_id
_entity_poly.type
_entity_poly.pdbx_seq_one_letter_code
_entity_poly.pdbx_strand_id
1 'polypeptide(L)'
;KMLNKKEALEKEPLLPESILKGAGYYAEYRTDDARLTLEIIKTALNYNLKTINYAEVLGFLHKENRVVGATIKDLFTDSEFKIKAKYIVNATGPWVDTLRQKNHSTAGKKLRLTKGVHLVVEHDKLPIKQSVYFDVPGGRMMFAIPRGKVTYFGTTDTDYQADINNIKTCLIDATYLISAVNNMFPNITISLNDVKSSWAGLRPLIHEDGASASELSRKDEIFVSDSELISIAGGKLTGYRKMAERIVDLVTKKYSHRFFKNFKEIQTEEIILSGGAFANFSEVKSYTDIIYKRI
;
A
#
# COMPACT_ATOMS: atom_id res chain seq x y z
N LYS A 1 -22.66 7.19 11.28
CA LYS A 1 -23.62 8.14 11.86
C LYS A 1 -23.24 9.56 11.44
N MET A 2 -24.22 10.38 11.06
CA MET A 2 -23.99 11.83 10.93
C MET A 2 -24.07 12.46 12.30
N LEU A 3 -23.10 13.31 12.62
CA LEU A 3 -23.02 14.12 13.82
C LEU A 3 -23.36 15.57 13.48
N ASN A 4 -24.11 16.23 14.33
CA ASN A 4 -24.25 17.69 14.25
C ASN A 4 -22.97 18.38 14.79
N LYS A 5 -22.88 19.69 14.67
CA LYS A 5 -21.72 20.48 15.08
C LYS A 5 -21.31 20.22 16.52
N LYS A 6 -22.27 20.21 17.47
CA LYS A 6 -22.01 20.00 18.91
C LYS A 6 -21.46 18.61 19.17
N GLU A 7 -22.13 17.57 18.64
CA GLU A 7 -21.68 16.18 18.78
C GLU A 7 -20.27 15.97 18.19
N ALA A 8 -19.96 16.63 17.06
CA ALA A 8 -18.64 16.52 16.41
C ALA A 8 -17.55 17.14 17.29
N LEU A 9 -17.80 18.33 17.88
CA LEU A 9 -16.86 19.00 18.80
C LEU A 9 -16.68 18.24 20.12
N GLU A 10 -17.71 17.55 20.62
CA GLU A 10 -17.57 16.68 21.78
C GLU A 10 -16.63 15.49 21.49
N LYS A 11 -16.65 14.96 20.27
CA LYS A 11 -15.76 13.87 19.83
C LYS A 11 -14.34 14.33 19.56
N GLU A 12 -14.21 15.46 18.87
CA GLU A 12 -12.93 16.07 18.48
C GLU A 12 -12.96 17.59 18.69
N PRO A 13 -12.54 18.05 19.87
CA PRO A 13 -12.62 19.47 20.25
C PRO A 13 -11.71 20.40 19.43
N LEU A 14 -10.71 19.85 18.71
CA LEU A 14 -9.77 20.66 17.90
C LEU A 14 -10.33 21.05 16.55
N LEU A 15 -11.49 20.52 16.15
CA LEU A 15 -12.12 20.91 14.88
C LEU A 15 -12.45 22.41 14.83
N PRO A 16 -12.39 23.05 13.64
CA PRO A 16 -12.57 24.48 13.48
C PRO A 16 -14.04 24.87 13.69
N GLU A 17 -14.39 25.28 14.89
CA GLU A 17 -15.78 25.55 15.29
C GLU A 17 -16.50 26.56 14.37
N SER A 18 -15.80 27.55 13.87
CA SER A 18 -16.40 28.63 13.05
C SER A 18 -16.98 28.15 11.73
N ILE A 19 -16.40 27.14 11.10
CA ILE A 19 -16.80 26.63 9.80
C ILE A 19 -17.46 25.24 9.87
N LEU A 20 -17.35 24.54 11.00
CA LEU A 20 -17.90 23.19 11.16
C LEU A 20 -19.42 23.19 11.13
N LYS A 21 -20.01 22.43 10.24
CA LYS A 21 -21.46 22.18 10.16
C LYS A 21 -21.87 20.86 10.79
N GLY A 22 -21.02 19.87 10.73
CA GLY A 22 -21.21 18.53 11.23
C GLY A 22 -20.10 17.61 10.72
N ALA A 23 -20.17 16.31 11.09
CA ALA A 23 -19.19 15.31 10.66
C ALA A 23 -19.85 13.95 10.40
N GLY A 24 -19.29 13.21 9.45
CA GLY A 24 -19.53 11.79 9.30
C GLY A 24 -18.71 11.00 10.34
N TYR A 25 -19.37 10.23 11.17
CA TYR A 25 -18.69 9.39 12.17
C TYR A 25 -18.89 7.92 11.83
N TYR A 26 -17.77 7.21 11.61
CA TYR A 26 -17.75 5.80 11.24
C TYR A 26 -16.50 5.13 11.81
N ALA A 27 -16.51 3.82 11.84
CA ALA A 27 -15.36 3.03 12.26
C ALA A 27 -14.68 2.41 11.04
N GLU A 28 -13.35 2.42 11.06
CA GLU A 28 -12.52 1.71 10.10
C GLU A 28 -11.48 0.85 10.82
N TYR A 29 -11.00 -0.16 10.11
CA TYR A 29 -9.88 -0.97 10.60
C TYR A 29 -8.58 -0.21 10.41
N ARG A 30 -7.74 -0.29 11.43
CA ARG A 30 -6.37 0.23 11.39
C ARG A 30 -5.41 -0.91 11.08
N THR A 31 -4.67 -0.77 10.01
CA THR A 31 -3.70 -1.77 9.55
C THR A 31 -2.28 -1.25 9.76
N ASP A 32 -1.38 -2.15 10.11
CA ASP A 32 0.06 -1.95 9.94
C ASP A 32 0.47 -2.69 8.66
N ASP A 33 0.69 -1.94 7.59
CA ASP A 33 0.86 -2.46 6.25
C ASP A 33 2.11 -3.34 6.13
N ALA A 34 3.21 -2.91 6.73
CA ALA A 34 4.46 -3.66 6.74
C ALA A 34 4.30 -4.97 7.52
N ARG A 35 3.67 -4.91 8.69
CA ARG A 35 3.41 -6.09 9.51
C ARG A 35 2.47 -7.07 8.82
N LEU A 36 1.40 -6.59 8.20
CA LEU A 36 0.48 -7.44 7.42
C LEU A 36 1.23 -8.18 6.32
N THR A 37 2.07 -7.48 5.57
CA THR A 37 2.88 -8.09 4.50
C THR A 37 3.80 -9.18 5.04
N LEU A 38 4.49 -8.93 6.17
CA LEU A 38 5.35 -9.91 6.82
C LEU A 38 4.56 -11.14 7.30
N GLU A 39 3.38 -10.95 7.89
CA GLU A 39 2.56 -12.08 8.37
C GLU A 39 2.00 -12.92 7.21
N ILE A 40 1.68 -12.30 6.07
CA ILE A 40 1.31 -13.03 4.85
C ILE A 40 2.48 -13.88 4.36
N ILE A 41 3.68 -13.33 4.29
CA ILE A 41 4.89 -14.06 3.87
C ILE A 41 5.18 -15.22 4.84
N LYS A 42 5.18 -14.96 6.15
CA LYS A 42 5.39 -15.99 7.18
C LYS A 42 4.36 -17.12 7.08
N THR A 43 3.10 -16.77 6.88
CA THR A 43 2.05 -17.78 6.68
C THR A 43 2.30 -18.58 5.41
N ALA A 44 2.66 -17.94 4.32
CA ALA A 44 2.91 -18.61 3.04
C ALA A 44 4.12 -19.57 3.07
N LEU A 45 5.13 -19.31 3.92
CA LEU A 45 6.24 -20.24 4.14
C LEU A 45 5.75 -21.62 4.62
N ASN A 46 4.67 -21.69 5.40
CA ASN A 46 4.06 -22.94 5.83
C ASN A 46 3.40 -23.72 4.67
N TYR A 47 3.20 -23.05 3.53
CA TYR A 47 2.68 -23.63 2.28
C TYR A 47 3.76 -23.81 1.21
N ASN A 48 5.02 -23.99 1.62
CA ASN A 48 6.18 -24.22 0.76
C ASN A 48 6.54 -23.03 -0.15
N LEU A 49 6.13 -21.82 0.17
CA LEU A 49 6.65 -20.64 -0.50
C LEU A 49 8.17 -20.54 -0.27
N LYS A 50 8.90 -20.19 -1.31
CA LYS A 50 10.29 -19.75 -1.20
C LYS A 50 10.35 -18.24 -1.44
N THR A 51 10.90 -17.51 -0.49
CA THR A 51 11.06 -16.06 -0.57
C THR A 51 12.53 -15.70 -0.57
N ILE A 52 12.86 -14.65 -1.31
CA ILE A 52 14.18 -14.05 -1.32
C ILE A 52 14.00 -12.53 -1.39
N ASN A 53 14.68 -11.80 -0.53
CA ASN A 53 14.80 -10.35 -0.58
C ASN A 53 16.21 -9.96 -1.09
N TYR A 54 16.42 -8.68 -1.36
CA TYR A 54 17.67 -8.15 -1.96
C TYR A 54 18.01 -8.86 -3.28
N ALA A 55 16.99 -9.23 -4.04
CA ALA A 55 17.11 -9.92 -5.32
C ALA A 55 16.39 -9.10 -6.39
N GLU A 56 17.17 -8.48 -7.28
CA GLU A 56 16.65 -7.63 -8.36
C GLU A 56 16.43 -8.42 -9.63
N VAL A 57 15.28 -8.25 -10.28
CA VAL A 57 15.02 -8.82 -11.60
C VAL A 57 15.69 -7.95 -12.67
N LEU A 58 16.73 -8.47 -13.31
CA LEU A 58 17.45 -7.79 -14.38
C LEU A 58 16.75 -7.91 -15.75
N GLY A 59 16.08 -9.05 -15.99
CA GLY A 59 15.40 -9.34 -17.24
C GLY A 59 14.76 -10.72 -17.25
N PHE A 60 14.21 -11.11 -18.38
CA PHE A 60 13.48 -12.35 -18.55
C PHE A 60 14.20 -13.32 -19.49
N LEU A 61 14.04 -14.61 -19.21
CA LEU A 61 14.48 -15.70 -20.06
C LEU A 61 13.34 -16.11 -20.98
N HIS A 62 13.60 -16.16 -22.27
CA HIS A 62 12.61 -16.55 -23.26
C HIS A 62 12.95 -17.88 -23.92
N LYS A 63 11.92 -18.66 -24.22
CA LYS A 63 11.99 -19.85 -25.08
C LYS A 63 10.73 -19.86 -25.95
N GLU A 64 10.89 -19.99 -27.27
CA GLU A 64 9.77 -20.04 -28.22
C GLU A 64 8.76 -18.89 -28.00
N ASN A 65 9.28 -17.67 -27.92
CA ASN A 65 8.51 -16.44 -27.69
C ASN A 65 7.81 -16.34 -26.31
N ARG A 66 8.10 -17.23 -25.36
CA ARG A 66 7.49 -17.25 -24.02
C ARG A 66 8.50 -16.97 -22.95
N VAL A 67 8.06 -16.22 -21.93
CA VAL A 67 8.84 -16.06 -20.69
C VAL A 67 8.84 -17.39 -19.93
N VAL A 68 10.06 -17.92 -19.67
CA VAL A 68 10.28 -19.21 -19.00
C VAL A 68 11.19 -19.07 -17.76
N GLY A 69 11.55 -17.86 -17.39
CA GLY A 69 12.42 -17.58 -16.26
C GLY A 69 12.80 -16.10 -16.19
N ALA A 70 13.63 -15.79 -15.21
CA ALA A 70 14.20 -14.46 -15.02
C ALA A 70 15.68 -14.56 -14.64
N THR A 71 16.45 -13.53 -15.00
CA THR A 71 17.80 -13.29 -14.51
C THR A 71 17.68 -12.40 -13.28
N ILE A 72 18.28 -12.83 -12.19
CA ILE A 72 18.22 -12.19 -10.88
C ILE A 72 19.62 -11.76 -10.48
N LYS A 73 19.74 -10.56 -9.93
CA LYS A 73 20.94 -10.07 -9.28
C LYS A 73 20.77 -10.15 -7.75
N ASP A 74 21.69 -10.79 -7.09
CA ASP A 74 21.85 -10.71 -5.64
C ASP A 74 22.52 -9.38 -5.29
N LEU A 75 21.81 -8.52 -4.54
CA LEU A 75 22.30 -7.19 -4.20
C LEU A 75 23.33 -7.18 -3.06
N PHE A 76 23.59 -8.31 -2.40
CA PHE A 76 24.66 -8.43 -1.42
C PHE A 76 25.98 -8.84 -2.04
N THR A 77 25.94 -9.75 -3.01
CA THR A 77 27.14 -10.35 -3.61
C THR A 77 27.43 -9.82 -4.99
N ASP A 78 26.54 -9.01 -5.58
CA ASP A 78 26.54 -8.59 -6.99
C ASP A 78 26.52 -9.74 -8.01
N SER A 79 26.33 -10.97 -7.55
CA SER A 79 26.29 -12.13 -8.45
C SER A 79 24.93 -12.24 -9.16
N GLU A 80 24.97 -12.78 -10.37
CA GLU A 80 23.78 -13.05 -11.15
C GLU A 80 23.47 -14.54 -11.21
N PHE A 81 22.19 -14.87 -11.14
CA PHE A 81 21.70 -16.24 -11.30
C PHE A 81 20.38 -16.27 -12.06
N LYS A 82 20.01 -17.44 -12.55
CA LYS A 82 18.79 -17.63 -13.34
C LYS A 82 17.80 -18.51 -12.63
N ILE A 83 16.56 -18.05 -12.56
CA ILE A 83 15.43 -18.83 -12.06
C ILE A 83 14.55 -19.23 -13.25
N LYS A 84 14.23 -20.52 -13.38
CA LYS A 84 13.28 -21.01 -14.36
C LYS A 84 11.90 -21.20 -13.72
N ALA A 85 10.86 -20.84 -14.43
CA ALA A 85 9.48 -20.99 -14.00
C ALA A 85 8.56 -21.28 -15.19
N LYS A 86 7.43 -21.92 -14.92
CA LYS A 86 6.40 -22.16 -15.95
C LYS A 86 5.57 -20.93 -16.25
N TYR A 87 5.35 -20.09 -15.25
CA TYR A 87 4.69 -18.77 -15.35
C TYR A 87 5.43 -17.78 -14.47
N ILE A 88 5.45 -16.53 -14.87
CA ILE A 88 6.01 -15.42 -14.12
C ILE A 88 4.95 -14.36 -13.93
N VAL A 89 4.81 -13.89 -12.71
CA VAL A 89 3.92 -12.80 -12.33
C VAL A 89 4.77 -11.59 -11.92
N ASN A 90 4.56 -10.48 -12.57
CA ASN A 90 5.11 -9.19 -12.23
C ASN A 90 4.10 -8.43 -11.34
N ALA A 91 4.35 -8.39 -10.04
CA ALA A 91 3.54 -7.67 -9.05
C ALA A 91 4.39 -6.61 -8.32
N THR A 92 5.26 -5.93 -9.06
CA THR A 92 6.31 -5.05 -8.52
C THR A 92 5.83 -3.62 -8.23
N GLY A 93 4.52 -3.38 -8.16
CA GLY A 93 3.96 -2.07 -7.79
C GLY A 93 4.44 -0.95 -8.73
N PRO A 94 5.12 0.09 -8.23
CA PRO A 94 5.61 1.20 -9.06
C PRO A 94 6.55 0.78 -10.19
N TRP A 95 7.23 -0.35 -10.06
CA TRP A 95 8.18 -0.88 -11.07
C TRP A 95 7.54 -1.81 -12.11
N VAL A 96 6.22 -2.00 -12.09
CA VAL A 96 5.54 -2.90 -13.04
C VAL A 96 5.85 -2.55 -14.49
N ASP A 97 5.78 -1.27 -14.85
CA ASP A 97 6.07 -0.84 -16.23
C ASP A 97 7.56 -0.97 -16.59
N THR A 98 8.46 -0.81 -15.62
CA THR A 98 9.90 -1.09 -15.83
C THR A 98 10.14 -2.54 -16.25
N LEU A 99 9.48 -3.50 -15.58
CA LEU A 99 9.59 -4.90 -15.96
C LEU A 99 8.84 -5.23 -17.25
N ARG A 100 7.71 -4.59 -17.53
CA ARG A 100 7.03 -4.71 -18.83
C ARG A 100 7.92 -4.20 -19.97
N GLN A 101 8.68 -3.10 -19.77
CA GLN A 101 9.67 -2.60 -20.71
C GLN A 101 10.80 -3.62 -20.96
N LYS A 102 11.36 -4.21 -19.90
CA LYS A 102 12.38 -5.28 -20.00
C LYS A 102 11.86 -6.51 -20.75
N ASN A 103 10.55 -6.71 -20.80
CA ASN A 103 9.90 -7.78 -21.57
C ASN A 103 9.36 -7.31 -22.94
N HIS A 104 9.65 -6.09 -23.38
CA HIS A 104 9.11 -5.51 -24.62
C HIS A 104 7.58 -5.58 -24.74
N SER A 105 6.86 -5.42 -23.63
CA SER A 105 5.40 -5.63 -23.54
C SER A 105 4.65 -4.44 -22.95
N THR A 106 4.95 -3.22 -23.38
CA THR A 106 4.37 -1.97 -22.87
C THR A 106 3.11 -1.52 -23.63
N ALA A 107 2.55 -2.36 -24.49
CA ALA A 107 1.31 -2.03 -25.19
C ALA A 107 0.13 -1.85 -24.20
N GLY A 108 -0.82 -0.99 -24.57
CA GLY A 108 -2.02 -0.70 -23.78
C GLY A 108 -1.80 0.31 -22.66
N LYS A 109 -2.58 0.17 -21.58
CA LYS A 109 -2.55 1.08 -20.44
C LYS A 109 -1.18 1.09 -19.74
N LYS A 110 -0.80 2.27 -19.23
CA LYS A 110 0.43 2.52 -18.51
C LYS A 110 0.15 2.98 -17.09
N LEU A 111 1.17 2.97 -16.26
CA LEU A 111 1.08 3.55 -14.92
C LEU A 111 1.28 5.07 -14.97
N ARG A 112 0.51 5.77 -14.16
CA ARG A 112 0.77 7.14 -13.72
C ARG A 112 1.18 7.08 -12.26
N LEU A 113 2.41 7.44 -11.96
CA LEU A 113 2.92 7.42 -10.61
C LEU A 113 2.60 8.73 -9.90
N THR A 114 2.04 8.64 -8.70
CA THR A 114 1.83 9.80 -7.84
C THR A 114 2.53 9.62 -6.51
N LYS A 115 3.16 10.69 -6.02
CA LYS A 115 3.86 10.70 -4.74
C LYS A 115 2.90 11.07 -3.61
N GLY A 116 2.83 10.21 -2.59
CA GLY A 116 2.17 10.50 -1.32
C GLY A 116 3.19 10.63 -0.19
N VAL A 117 3.04 11.69 0.61
CA VAL A 117 3.93 11.99 1.73
C VAL A 117 3.14 12.08 3.02
N HIS A 118 3.72 11.60 4.11
CA HIS A 118 3.20 11.77 5.46
C HIS A 118 4.28 12.36 6.37
N LEU A 119 3.85 13.18 7.30
CA LEU A 119 4.68 13.73 8.35
C LEU A 119 4.24 13.18 9.70
N VAL A 120 5.18 13.04 10.61
CA VAL A 120 4.97 12.54 11.98
C VAL A 120 5.41 13.63 12.95
N VAL A 121 4.54 13.94 13.90
CA VAL A 121 4.84 14.82 15.03
C VAL A 121 4.57 14.10 16.35
N GLU A 122 5.08 14.61 17.46
CA GLU A 122 4.66 14.11 18.77
C GLU A 122 3.17 14.37 18.99
N HIS A 123 2.51 13.48 19.72
CA HIS A 123 1.06 13.58 19.89
C HIS A 123 0.63 14.85 20.63
N ASP A 124 1.44 15.37 21.55
CA ASP A 124 1.17 16.63 22.27
C ASP A 124 1.19 17.86 21.35
N LYS A 125 1.85 17.78 20.18
CA LYS A 125 1.83 18.83 19.17
C LYS A 125 0.54 18.85 18.34
N LEU A 126 -0.09 17.69 18.17
CA LEU A 126 -1.40 17.54 17.50
C LEU A 126 -2.24 16.51 18.27
N PRO A 127 -2.79 16.90 19.44
CA PRO A 127 -3.44 15.97 20.38
C PRO A 127 -4.90 15.66 20.01
N ILE A 128 -5.12 15.28 18.75
CA ILE A 128 -6.43 14.85 18.27
C ILE A 128 -6.86 13.54 18.96
N LYS A 129 -8.14 13.45 19.31
CA LYS A 129 -8.72 12.28 19.98
C LYS A 129 -9.16 11.20 19.00
N GLN A 130 -9.50 11.60 17.77
CA GLN A 130 -10.02 10.74 16.73
C GLN A 130 -9.12 10.84 15.48
N SER A 131 -9.14 9.82 14.63
CA SER A 131 -8.66 10.00 13.26
C SER A 131 -9.60 10.94 12.52
N VAL A 132 -9.06 11.97 11.92
CA VAL A 132 -9.83 13.00 11.19
C VAL A 132 -9.49 12.91 9.72
N TYR A 133 -10.54 12.83 8.90
CA TYR A 133 -10.46 12.91 7.44
C TYR A 133 -11.13 14.20 6.99
N PHE A 134 -10.39 15.06 6.32
CA PHE A 134 -10.84 16.42 6.01
C PHE A 134 -10.36 16.86 4.62
N ASP A 135 -11.13 17.76 4.03
CA ASP A 135 -10.78 18.39 2.76
C ASP A 135 -9.81 19.55 2.96
N VAL A 136 -9.02 19.80 1.93
CA VAL A 136 -8.11 20.94 1.85
C VAL A 136 -8.37 21.71 0.55
N PRO A 137 -7.92 22.98 0.44
CA PRO A 137 -8.08 23.76 -0.78
C PRO A 137 -7.61 22.98 -2.02
N GLY A 138 -8.41 23.01 -3.08
CA GLY A 138 -8.17 22.26 -4.31
C GLY A 138 -8.82 20.87 -4.36
N GLY A 139 -9.75 20.57 -3.43
CA GLY A 139 -10.58 19.35 -3.45
C GLY A 139 -9.86 18.06 -3.06
N ARG A 140 -8.67 18.18 -2.49
CA ARG A 140 -7.92 17.02 -1.96
C ARG A 140 -8.37 16.71 -0.55
N MET A 141 -8.17 15.45 -0.16
CA MET A 141 -8.48 14.97 1.18
C MET A 141 -7.19 14.64 1.94
N MET A 142 -7.18 14.93 3.23
CA MET A 142 -6.09 14.62 4.13
C MET A 142 -6.57 13.83 5.34
N PHE A 143 -5.66 13.08 5.93
CA PHE A 143 -5.84 12.41 7.22
C PHE A 143 -4.93 13.01 8.27
N ALA A 144 -5.42 13.11 9.49
CA ALA A 144 -4.61 13.21 10.70
C ALA A 144 -5.00 12.05 11.61
N ILE A 145 -4.02 11.25 12.03
CA ILE A 145 -4.26 9.97 12.71
C ILE A 145 -3.39 9.88 13.96
N PRO A 146 -3.98 9.81 15.17
CA PRO A 146 -3.25 9.60 16.40
C PRO A 146 -2.78 8.13 16.50
N ARG A 147 -1.52 7.92 16.90
CA ARG A 147 -0.96 6.57 17.06
C ARG A 147 -0.02 6.51 18.26
N GLY A 148 -0.58 6.29 19.44
CA GLY A 148 0.19 6.23 20.68
C GLY A 148 0.83 7.58 21.02
N LYS A 149 2.16 7.64 21.02
CA LYS A 149 2.94 8.85 21.35
C LYS A 149 3.09 9.84 20.19
N VAL A 150 2.59 9.51 19.01
CA VAL A 150 2.71 10.35 17.81
C VAL A 150 1.37 10.57 17.15
N THR A 151 1.28 11.62 16.36
CA THR A 151 0.23 11.85 15.37
C THR A 151 0.90 12.00 14.01
N TYR A 152 0.41 11.28 13.01
CA TYR A 152 0.86 11.47 11.64
C TYR A 152 -0.25 12.01 10.77
N PHE A 153 0.12 12.76 9.74
CA PHE A 153 -0.83 13.38 8.83
C PHE A 153 -0.29 13.38 7.39
N GLY A 154 -1.19 13.39 6.47
CA GLY A 154 -0.95 13.35 5.03
C GLY A 154 -2.30 13.18 4.31
N THR A 155 -2.35 13.19 3.00
CA THR A 155 -1.21 12.88 2.14
C THR A 155 -1.15 13.87 0.98
N THR A 156 0.01 13.98 0.35
CA THR A 156 0.11 14.59 -0.97
C THR A 156 -0.41 13.62 -2.04
N ASP A 157 -0.67 14.12 -3.23
CA ASP A 157 -1.00 13.34 -4.41
C ASP A 157 -0.49 14.09 -5.65
N THR A 158 0.82 14.07 -5.83
CA THR A 158 1.52 14.83 -6.87
C THR A 158 2.10 13.88 -7.89
N ASP A 159 1.93 14.20 -9.18
CA ASP A 159 2.57 13.44 -10.27
C ASP A 159 4.07 13.32 -10.02
N TYR A 160 4.59 12.12 -10.30
CA TYR A 160 5.99 11.81 -10.04
C TYR A 160 6.66 11.23 -11.28
N GLN A 161 7.72 11.91 -11.74
CA GLN A 161 8.48 11.55 -12.94
C GLN A 161 9.99 11.41 -12.67
N ALA A 162 10.40 11.53 -11.39
CA ALA A 162 11.80 11.39 -11.01
C ALA A 162 12.18 9.91 -10.74
N ASP A 163 13.36 9.68 -10.20
CA ASP A 163 13.85 8.33 -9.89
C ASP A 163 12.96 7.62 -8.88
N ILE A 164 12.31 6.54 -9.34
CA ILE A 164 11.40 5.71 -8.55
C ILE A 164 12.11 4.90 -7.46
N ASN A 165 13.44 4.80 -7.48
CA ASN A 165 14.23 4.12 -6.47
C ASN A 165 14.68 5.06 -5.33
N ASN A 166 14.50 6.38 -5.49
CA ASN A 166 14.96 7.37 -4.53
C ASN A 166 13.88 8.39 -4.17
N ILE A 167 12.76 7.90 -3.66
CA ILE A 167 11.62 8.72 -3.30
C ILE A 167 11.86 9.39 -1.96
N LYS A 168 11.77 10.72 -1.90
CA LYS A 168 12.00 11.49 -0.68
C LYS A 168 10.89 12.52 -0.46
N THR A 169 10.64 12.79 0.81
CA THR A 169 9.90 13.97 1.25
C THR A 169 10.76 15.21 0.97
N CYS A 170 10.22 16.19 0.30
CA CYS A 170 10.89 17.47 0.09
C CYS A 170 10.23 18.59 0.91
N LEU A 171 10.90 19.75 0.99
CA LEU A 171 10.41 20.88 1.76
C LEU A 171 9.03 21.36 1.29
N ILE A 172 8.77 21.33 -0.01
CA ILE A 172 7.46 21.71 -0.59
C ILE A 172 6.36 20.79 -0.06
N ASP A 173 6.59 19.47 -0.03
CA ASP A 173 5.62 18.53 0.54
C ASP A 173 5.34 18.83 2.01
N ALA A 174 6.39 19.03 2.79
CA ALA A 174 6.28 19.28 4.22
C ALA A 174 5.55 20.59 4.52
N THR A 175 5.91 21.67 3.83
CA THR A 175 5.26 22.97 3.98
C THR A 175 3.76 22.91 3.62
N TYR A 176 3.42 22.23 2.53
CA TYR A 176 2.02 22.01 2.13
C TYR A 176 1.22 21.28 3.22
N LEU A 177 1.75 20.17 3.73
CA LEU A 177 1.06 19.35 4.74
C LEU A 177 0.91 20.10 6.07
N ILE A 178 1.94 20.81 6.51
CA ILE A 178 1.90 21.62 7.73
C ILE A 178 0.88 22.76 7.59
N SER A 179 0.89 23.47 6.47
CA SER A 179 -0.10 24.54 6.22
C SER A 179 -1.53 24.01 6.25
N ALA A 180 -1.77 22.84 5.63
CA ALA A 180 -3.10 22.22 5.60
C ALA A 180 -3.58 21.82 7.01
N VAL A 181 -2.70 21.25 7.83
CA VAL A 181 -3.03 20.89 9.22
C VAL A 181 -3.28 22.11 10.10
N ASN A 182 -2.42 23.14 10.00
CA ASN A 182 -2.62 24.37 10.76
C ASN A 182 -3.91 25.11 10.37
N ASN A 183 -4.33 25.03 9.11
CA ASN A 183 -5.61 25.57 8.67
C ASN A 183 -6.80 24.78 9.21
N MET A 184 -6.68 23.44 9.27
CA MET A 184 -7.74 22.57 9.78
C MET A 184 -7.87 22.65 11.30
N PHE A 185 -6.78 22.84 12.02
CA PHE A 185 -6.76 22.91 13.48
C PHE A 185 -6.24 24.28 13.95
N PRO A 186 -7.07 25.33 13.91
CA PRO A 186 -6.62 26.73 14.08
C PRO A 186 -6.03 27.05 15.46
N ASN A 187 -6.31 26.22 16.45
CA ASN A 187 -5.75 26.35 17.80
C ASN A 187 -4.39 25.62 17.97
N ILE A 188 -3.88 25.02 16.88
CA ILE A 188 -2.62 24.31 16.84
C ILE A 188 -1.67 25.04 15.89
N THR A 189 -0.40 25.10 16.26
CA THR A 189 0.66 25.62 15.39
C THR A 189 1.78 24.59 15.29
N ILE A 190 1.88 23.96 14.13
CA ILE A 190 2.96 23.03 13.78
C ILE A 190 3.93 23.73 12.86
N SER A 191 5.21 23.55 13.12
CA SER A 191 6.33 24.02 12.30
C SER A 191 7.18 22.86 11.78
N LEU A 192 8.11 23.13 10.89
CA LEU A 192 9.08 22.13 10.43
C LEU A 192 9.91 21.53 11.58
N ASN A 193 10.18 22.31 12.62
CA ASN A 193 10.96 21.85 13.78
C ASN A 193 10.20 20.81 14.63
N ASP A 194 8.89 20.75 14.52
CA ASP A 194 8.06 19.76 15.23
C ASP A 194 8.02 18.39 14.54
N VAL A 195 8.48 18.33 13.27
CA VAL A 195 8.48 17.09 12.47
C VAL A 195 9.58 16.16 12.97
N LYS A 196 9.19 14.99 13.49
CA LYS A 196 10.09 13.95 13.99
C LYS A 196 10.54 12.98 12.91
N SER A 197 9.66 12.66 11.99
CA SER A 197 9.97 11.81 10.84
C SER A 197 8.99 12.03 9.69
N SER A 198 9.32 11.48 8.54
CA SER A 198 8.46 11.48 7.38
C SER A 198 8.65 10.21 6.56
N TRP A 199 7.65 9.86 5.77
CA TRP A 199 7.82 8.87 4.72
C TRP A 199 7.12 9.31 3.44
N ALA A 200 7.65 8.83 2.32
CA ALA A 200 7.10 9.04 1.00
C ALA A 200 6.98 7.71 0.26
N GLY A 201 5.97 7.58 -0.57
CA GLY A 201 5.74 6.41 -1.40
C GLY A 201 5.06 6.77 -2.72
N LEU A 202 5.14 5.86 -3.67
CA LEU A 202 4.47 6.01 -4.97
C LEU A 202 3.20 5.17 -5.04
N ARG A 203 2.15 5.78 -5.59
CA ARG A 203 0.93 5.08 -5.98
C ARG A 203 1.00 4.75 -7.46
N PRO A 204 0.96 3.47 -7.85
CA PRO A 204 0.90 3.07 -9.24
C PRO A 204 -0.57 3.11 -9.72
N LEU A 205 -1.04 4.29 -10.12
CA LEU A 205 -2.39 4.47 -10.66
C LEU A 205 -2.42 4.04 -12.13
N ILE A 206 -3.54 3.53 -12.58
CA ILE A 206 -3.74 3.22 -14.01
C ILE A 206 -4.03 4.53 -14.76
N HIS A 207 -3.23 4.84 -15.77
CA HIS A 207 -3.41 6.04 -16.56
C HIS A 207 -4.71 5.98 -17.36
N GLU A 208 -5.50 7.05 -17.25
CA GLU A 208 -6.69 7.30 -18.08
C GLU A 208 -6.55 8.71 -18.67
N ASP A 209 -6.70 8.82 -19.99
CA ASP A 209 -6.55 10.09 -20.69
C ASP A 209 -7.58 11.11 -20.20
N GLY A 210 -7.12 12.33 -19.90
CA GLY A 210 -7.96 13.43 -19.44
C GLY A 210 -8.31 13.44 -17.95
N ALA A 211 -8.00 12.39 -17.20
CA ALA A 211 -8.27 12.33 -15.76
C ALA A 211 -7.13 12.95 -14.93
N SER A 212 -7.47 13.73 -13.89
CA SER A 212 -6.51 14.19 -12.88
C SER A 212 -6.07 13.02 -11.96
N ALA A 213 -4.97 13.19 -11.25
CA ALA A 213 -4.46 12.17 -10.32
C ALA A 213 -5.47 11.76 -9.24
N SER A 214 -6.31 12.69 -8.79
CA SER A 214 -7.36 12.44 -7.78
C SER A 214 -8.57 11.70 -8.33
N GLU A 215 -8.82 11.76 -9.64
CA GLU A 215 -9.94 11.13 -10.34
C GLU A 215 -9.61 9.73 -10.87
N LEU A 216 -8.31 9.39 -10.98
CA LEU A 216 -7.89 8.10 -11.49
C LEU A 216 -8.42 6.95 -10.64
N SER A 217 -8.91 5.94 -11.34
CA SER A 217 -9.41 4.72 -10.72
C SER A 217 -8.32 4.03 -9.89
N ARG A 218 -8.67 3.66 -8.66
CA ARG A 218 -7.86 2.78 -7.80
C ARG A 218 -8.18 1.31 -8.02
N LYS A 219 -8.76 0.95 -9.15
CA LYS A 219 -8.93 -0.44 -9.56
C LYS A 219 -7.58 -1.01 -9.93
N ASP A 220 -7.43 -2.29 -9.69
CA ASP A 220 -6.30 -3.03 -10.20
C ASP A 220 -6.55 -3.48 -11.64
N GLU A 221 -5.48 -3.61 -12.39
CA GLU A 221 -5.49 -4.05 -13.78
C GLU A 221 -4.52 -5.21 -13.97
N ILE A 222 -4.91 -6.19 -14.79
CA ILE A 222 -4.09 -7.34 -15.14
C ILE A 222 -3.71 -7.22 -16.61
N PHE A 223 -2.41 -7.29 -16.89
CA PHE A 223 -1.85 -7.28 -18.23
C PHE A 223 -1.24 -8.64 -18.53
N VAL A 224 -1.53 -9.21 -19.68
CA VAL A 224 -0.90 -10.44 -20.16
C VAL A 224 -0.22 -10.11 -21.49
N SER A 225 1.10 -10.25 -21.54
CA SER A 225 1.85 -10.03 -22.77
C SER A 225 1.73 -11.24 -23.72
N ASP A 226 2.12 -11.03 -25.00
CA ASP A 226 2.20 -12.11 -25.98
C ASP A 226 3.20 -13.20 -25.54
N SER A 227 4.25 -12.81 -24.81
CA SER A 227 5.22 -13.74 -24.21
C SER A 227 4.72 -14.38 -22.90
N GLU A 228 3.46 -14.18 -22.52
CA GLU A 228 2.80 -14.70 -21.32
C GLU A 228 3.36 -14.19 -19.98
N LEU A 229 4.08 -13.08 -19.95
CA LEU A 229 4.33 -12.36 -18.70
C LEU A 229 2.99 -11.81 -18.19
N ILE A 230 2.62 -12.18 -16.96
CA ILE A 230 1.41 -11.67 -16.30
C ILE A 230 1.84 -10.54 -15.37
N SER A 231 1.26 -9.35 -15.55
CA SER A 231 1.54 -8.19 -14.69
C SER A 231 0.25 -7.73 -14.02
N ILE A 232 0.34 -7.32 -12.75
CA ILE A 232 -0.76 -6.71 -12.02
C ILE A 232 -0.30 -5.40 -11.41
N ALA A 233 -1.13 -4.37 -11.52
CA ALA A 233 -0.86 -3.05 -10.96
C ALA A 233 -2.13 -2.35 -10.49
N GLY A 234 -1.98 -1.29 -9.69
CA GLY A 234 -3.10 -0.57 -9.11
C GLY A 234 -3.68 -1.25 -7.89
N GLY A 235 -4.92 -0.91 -7.57
CA GLY A 235 -5.65 -1.45 -6.42
C GLY A 235 -5.27 -0.81 -5.08
N LYS A 236 -5.93 -1.26 -4.04
CA LYS A 236 -5.65 -0.90 -2.65
C LYS A 236 -5.07 -2.10 -1.90
N LEU A 237 -4.22 -1.85 -0.91
CA LEU A 237 -3.67 -2.91 -0.06
C LEU A 237 -4.77 -3.82 0.52
N THR A 238 -5.88 -3.25 0.96
CA THR A 238 -7.01 -4.02 1.52
C THR A 238 -7.67 -5.00 0.55
N GLY A 239 -7.44 -4.84 -0.76
CA GLY A 239 -7.90 -5.75 -1.81
C GLY A 239 -6.91 -6.87 -2.15
N TYR A 240 -5.76 -6.95 -1.48
CA TYR A 240 -4.62 -7.81 -1.84
C TYR A 240 -5.00 -9.26 -2.07
N ARG A 241 -5.87 -9.83 -1.21
CA ARG A 241 -6.27 -11.24 -1.31
C ARG A 241 -7.05 -11.52 -2.59
N LYS A 242 -8.06 -10.69 -2.89
CA LYS A 242 -8.85 -10.83 -4.14
C LYS A 242 -8.03 -10.53 -5.38
N MET A 243 -7.07 -9.62 -5.31
CA MET A 243 -6.13 -9.37 -6.41
C MET A 243 -5.26 -10.60 -6.67
N ALA A 244 -4.70 -11.20 -5.61
CA ALA A 244 -3.91 -12.41 -5.72
C ALA A 244 -4.74 -13.61 -6.22
N GLU A 245 -5.97 -13.78 -5.73
CA GLU A 245 -6.93 -14.79 -6.18
C GLU A 245 -7.09 -14.76 -7.70
N ARG A 246 -7.42 -13.60 -8.27
CA ARG A 246 -7.61 -13.46 -9.73
C ARG A 246 -6.36 -13.79 -10.54
N ILE A 247 -5.17 -13.44 -10.03
CA ILE A 247 -3.91 -13.81 -10.68
C ILE A 247 -3.69 -15.33 -10.63
N VAL A 248 -3.91 -15.93 -9.47
CA VAL A 248 -3.73 -17.38 -9.30
C VAL A 248 -4.74 -18.16 -10.15
N ASP A 249 -6.00 -17.72 -10.22
CA ASP A 249 -7.02 -18.33 -11.09
C ASP A 249 -6.61 -18.26 -12.57
N LEU A 250 -6.07 -17.10 -13.01
CA LEU A 250 -5.55 -16.97 -14.37
C LEU A 250 -4.39 -17.92 -14.63
N VAL A 251 -3.44 -18.02 -13.70
CA VAL A 251 -2.27 -18.90 -13.81
C VAL A 251 -2.70 -20.37 -13.80
N THR A 252 -3.58 -20.77 -12.88
CA THR A 252 -4.03 -22.16 -12.77
C THR A 252 -4.84 -22.58 -13.99
N LYS A 253 -5.71 -21.71 -14.53
CA LYS A 253 -6.43 -21.95 -15.77
C LYS A 253 -5.47 -22.18 -16.95
N LYS A 254 -4.49 -21.30 -17.14
CA LYS A 254 -3.46 -21.45 -18.18
C LYS A 254 -2.64 -22.72 -17.98
N TYR A 255 -2.28 -23.03 -16.74
CA TYR A 255 -1.52 -24.21 -16.40
C TYR A 255 -2.33 -25.50 -16.66
N SER A 256 -3.58 -25.56 -16.24
CA SER A 256 -4.48 -26.70 -16.46
C SER A 256 -4.65 -26.99 -17.95
N HIS A 257 -4.88 -25.95 -18.75
CA HIS A 257 -5.02 -26.11 -20.18
C HIS A 257 -3.74 -26.65 -20.87
N ARG A 258 -2.56 -26.24 -20.39
CA ARG A 258 -1.29 -26.63 -21.01
C ARG A 258 -0.74 -27.97 -20.51
N PHE A 259 -0.92 -28.29 -19.23
CA PHE A 259 -0.28 -29.44 -18.58
C PHE A 259 -1.27 -30.50 -18.11
N PHE A 260 -2.57 -30.33 -18.41
CA PHE A 260 -3.65 -31.26 -18.08
C PHE A 260 -3.70 -31.58 -16.57
N LYS A 261 -3.44 -30.57 -15.72
CA LYS A 261 -3.45 -30.70 -14.26
C LYS A 261 -4.57 -29.87 -13.65
N ASN A 262 -5.39 -30.52 -12.82
CA ASN A 262 -6.42 -29.82 -12.05
C ASN A 262 -5.87 -29.27 -10.74
N PHE A 263 -6.41 -28.16 -10.30
CA PHE A 263 -6.14 -27.54 -9.01
C PHE A 263 -7.42 -27.56 -8.16
N LYS A 264 -7.23 -27.57 -6.85
CA LYS A 264 -8.33 -27.37 -5.90
C LYS A 264 -8.85 -25.94 -5.98
N GLU A 265 -10.05 -25.73 -5.51
CA GLU A 265 -10.59 -24.39 -5.30
C GLU A 265 -9.76 -23.59 -4.30
N ILE A 266 -9.87 -22.27 -4.40
CA ILE A 266 -9.14 -21.37 -3.53
C ILE A 266 -9.65 -21.47 -2.09
N GLN A 267 -8.73 -21.42 -1.13
CA GLN A 267 -9.02 -21.55 0.31
C GLN A 267 -8.45 -20.38 1.12
N THR A 268 -7.96 -19.34 0.46
CA THR A 268 -7.28 -18.22 1.15
C THR A 268 -8.19 -17.39 2.04
N GLU A 269 -9.52 -17.52 1.94
CA GLU A 269 -10.46 -16.89 2.85
C GLU A 269 -10.43 -17.52 4.26
N GLU A 270 -10.13 -18.81 4.33
CA GLU A 270 -10.13 -19.59 5.55
C GLU A 270 -8.75 -19.66 6.23
N ILE A 271 -7.70 -19.19 5.54
CA ILE A 271 -6.35 -19.21 6.09
C ILE A 271 -6.20 -18.10 7.12
N ILE A 272 -5.99 -18.50 8.37
CA ILE A 272 -5.67 -17.60 9.46
C ILE A 272 -4.20 -17.19 9.33
N LEU A 273 -3.96 -15.88 9.21
CA LEU A 273 -2.61 -15.34 9.20
C LEU A 273 -1.91 -15.53 10.54
N SER A 274 -0.58 -15.65 10.50
CA SER A 274 0.25 -15.70 11.71
C SER A 274 -0.12 -14.57 12.68
N GLY A 275 -0.38 -14.91 13.94
CA GLY A 275 -0.83 -13.97 14.98
C GLY A 275 -2.32 -13.62 14.96
N GLY A 276 -3.12 -14.19 14.04
CA GLY A 276 -4.56 -13.97 13.93
C GLY A 276 -5.44 -15.03 14.61
N ALA A 277 -4.84 -16.04 15.24
CA ALA A 277 -5.56 -17.19 15.80
C ALA A 277 -6.14 -16.92 17.20
N PHE A 278 -6.81 -15.79 17.38
CA PHE A 278 -7.52 -15.45 18.62
C PHE A 278 -9.02 -15.37 18.35
N ALA A 279 -9.82 -16.02 19.19
CA ALA A 279 -11.27 -16.00 19.04
C ALA A 279 -11.89 -14.64 19.43
N ASN A 280 -11.24 -13.90 20.33
CA ASN A 280 -11.72 -12.61 20.82
C ASN A 280 -10.59 -11.78 21.46
N PHE A 281 -10.91 -10.52 21.79
CA PHE A 281 -9.94 -9.60 22.38
C PHE A 281 -9.47 -9.99 23.78
N SER A 282 -10.28 -10.70 24.57
CA SER A 282 -9.85 -11.18 25.89
C SER A 282 -8.71 -12.17 25.80
N GLU A 283 -8.71 -13.03 24.79
CA GLU A 283 -7.59 -13.97 24.56
C GLU A 283 -6.31 -13.24 24.19
N VAL A 284 -6.40 -12.18 23.36
CA VAL A 284 -5.24 -11.32 23.04
C VAL A 284 -4.67 -10.72 24.33
N LYS A 285 -5.54 -10.18 25.20
CA LYS A 285 -5.12 -9.61 26.49
C LYS A 285 -4.45 -10.64 27.37
N SER A 286 -5.08 -11.81 27.55
CA SER A 286 -4.52 -12.90 28.37
C SER A 286 -3.16 -13.37 27.84
N TYR A 287 -3.02 -13.49 26.53
CA TYR A 287 -1.73 -13.83 25.88
C TYR A 287 -0.67 -12.77 26.14
N THR A 288 -1.04 -11.49 26.02
CA THR A 288 -0.15 -10.36 26.31
C THR A 288 0.35 -10.41 27.77
N ASP A 289 -0.54 -10.65 28.71
CA ASP A 289 -0.20 -10.76 30.15
C ASP A 289 0.75 -11.94 30.43
N ILE A 290 0.58 -13.06 29.71
CA ILE A 290 1.49 -14.23 29.78
C ILE A 290 2.89 -13.86 29.29
N ILE A 291 2.97 -13.16 28.16
CA ILE A 291 4.26 -12.76 27.58
C ILE A 291 4.98 -11.76 28.49
N TYR A 292 4.28 -10.74 29.02
CA TYR A 292 4.88 -9.77 29.96
C TYR A 292 5.45 -10.42 31.22
N LYS A 293 4.89 -11.54 31.67
CA LYS A 293 5.42 -12.29 32.82
C LYS A 293 6.66 -13.13 32.50
N ARG A 294 6.99 -13.31 31.21
CA ARG A 294 8.14 -14.13 30.76
C ARG A 294 9.35 -13.29 30.39
N ILE A 295 9.17 -11.97 30.24
CA ILE A 295 10.22 -10.99 29.98
C ILE A 295 10.62 -10.31 31.28
#